data_a77d691fde66f83cb885789b350a520e
#
_entry.id   a77d691fde66f83cb885789b350a520e
#
_cell.length_a   1.000
_cell.length_b   1.000
_cell.length_c   1.000
_cell.angle_alpha   90.00
_cell.angle_beta   90.00
_cell.angle_gamma   90.00
#
_symmetry.space_group_name_H-M   'P 1'
#
loop_
_entity.id
_entity.type
_entity.pdbx_description
1 polymer ?
#
loop_
_entity_poly.entity_id
_entity_poly.type
_entity_poly.pdbx_seq_one_letter_code
_entity_poly.pdbx_strand_id
1 'polypeptide(L)'
;MRYITLGQDDKELSEIVLGMMRIEDKSVKEVEELVETALSVGINAFDLADIYGRGRCEELLGLVLKNRPDLREKMWIQSKCGIRIEEFTYFDFSKDYIINSVDGILQRLKIDHLDSLLLHRPDALMEADQVAEAFDLLYKQGKVRDFGVSNQNSMMMELLKKDVKQPLAVNQLQLSAAFTPGFESGFHVNMEDSQAAMRDGSIFEYCKLHDVVIQAWSVLQFGYFKGNFVGNEKFQALNQVLDRLAFKYGVTPSTIAISWILRYPAKMQAVVGTTNPKHLREVSQAANFSLTRKEWYEIYLAAGNNLP
;
A
#
# COMPACT_ATOMS: atom_id res chain seq x y z
N MET A 1 -3.88 -16.94 -6.62
CA MET A 1 -4.00 -15.55 -6.09
C MET A 1 -5.30 -15.47 -5.31
N ARG A 2 -5.27 -14.92 -4.11
CA ARG A 2 -6.50 -14.55 -3.38
C ARG A 2 -6.89 -13.11 -3.75
N TYR A 3 -8.18 -12.82 -3.62
CA TYR A 3 -8.76 -11.52 -3.93
C TYR A 3 -9.56 -11.01 -2.74
N ILE A 4 -9.65 -9.70 -2.61
CA ILE A 4 -10.50 -8.99 -1.66
C ILE A 4 -11.42 -8.04 -2.43
N THR A 5 -12.58 -7.75 -1.89
CA THR A 5 -13.46 -6.71 -2.43
C THR A 5 -13.06 -5.35 -1.90
N LEU A 6 -13.02 -4.35 -2.79
CA LEU A 6 -12.69 -2.97 -2.47
C LEU A 6 -13.60 -2.01 -3.25
N GLY A 7 -13.90 -0.87 -2.61
CA GLY A 7 -14.62 0.23 -3.22
C GLY A 7 -16.13 0.06 -3.26
N GLN A 8 -16.78 1.04 -3.89
CA GLN A 8 -18.24 1.09 -3.94
C GLN A 8 -18.85 0.04 -4.88
N ASP A 9 -18.07 -0.43 -5.87
CA ASP A 9 -18.50 -1.40 -6.87
C ASP A 9 -18.11 -2.85 -6.53
N ASP A 10 -17.70 -3.13 -5.28
CA ASP A 10 -17.27 -4.46 -4.80
C ASP A 10 -16.26 -5.14 -5.75
N LYS A 11 -15.30 -4.38 -6.28
CA LYS A 11 -14.29 -4.93 -7.19
C LYS A 11 -13.39 -5.95 -6.51
N GLU A 12 -13.22 -7.07 -7.16
CA GLU A 12 -12.25 -8.11 -6.74
C GLU A 12 -10.83 -7.70 -7.12
N LEU A 13 -10.03 -7.36 -6.12
CA LEU A 13 -8.63 -6.96 -6.27
C LEU A 13 -7.71 -7.97 -5.61
N SER A 14 -6.61 -8.25 -6.28
CA SER A 14 -5.57 -9.14 -5.75
C SER A 14 -5.04 -8.66 -4.40
N GLU A 15 -4.78 -9.59 -3.47
CA GLU A 15 -4.13 -9.27 -2.19
C GLU A 15 -2.69 -8.78 -2.37
N ILE A 16 -2.09 -9.00 -3.54
CA ILE A 16 -0.80 -8.43 -3.93
C ILE A 16 -1.06 -7.25 -4.86
N VAL A 17 -0.45 -6.11 -4.56
CA VAL A 17 -0.47 -4.89 -5.37
C VAL A 17 0.93 -4.64 -5.92
N LEU A 18 1.06 -4.34 -7.21
CA LEU A 18 2.35 -3.93 -7.78
C LEU A 18 2.59 -2.45 -7.52
N GLY A 19 3.56 -2.15 -6.62
CA GLY A 19 4.04 -0.79 -6.36
C GLY A 19 5.06 -0.36 -7.40
N MET A 20 4.79 0.73 -8.08
CA MET A 20 5.55 1.20 -9.24
C MET A 20 6.52 2.36 -8.94
N MET A 21 6.87 2.61 -7.69
CA MET A 21 7.77 3.71 -7.30
C MET A 21 9.19 3.60 -7.92
N ARG A 22 9.64 2.39 -8.25
CA ARG A 22 11.04 2.12 -8.66
C ARG A 22 11.19 1.82 -10.14
N ILE A 23 10.29 2.32 -10.98
CA ILE A 23 10.37 2.12 -12.43
C ILE A 23 10.95 3.32 -13.18
N GLU A 24 11.30 4.42 -12.51
CA GLU A 24 11.73 5.68 -13.13
C GLU A 24 12.88 5.55 -14.13
N ASP A 25 13.83 4.63 -13.86
CA ASP A 25 14.99 4.35 -14.71
C ASP A 25 14.75 3.22 -15.73
N LYS A 26 13.53 2.71 -15.83
CA LYS A 26 13.19 1.62 -16.73
C LYS A 26 12.82 2.11 -18.11
N SER A 27 13.06 1.27 -19.12
CA SER A 27 12.49 1.45 -20.45
C SER A 27 10.99 1.09 -20.46
N VAL A 28 10.26 1.66 -21.42
CA VAL A 28 8.84 1.33 -21.62
C VAL A 28 8.61 -0.18 -21.79
N LYS A 29 9.51 -0.87 -22.48
CA LYS A 29 9.45 -2.33 -22.71
C LYS A 29 9.61 -3.13 -21.39
N GLU A 30 10.53 -2.73 -20.52
CA GLU A 30 10.69 -3.38 -19.20
C GLU A 30 9.45 -3.18 -18.32
N VAL A 31 8.84 -1.98 -18.37
CA VAL A 31 7.61 -1.71 -17.63
C VAL A 31 6.44 -2.51 -18.20
N GLU A 32 6.33 -2.64 -19.52
CA GLU A 32 5.33 -3.48 -20.17
C GLU A 32 5.48 -4.96 -19.75
N GLU A 33 6.70 -5.50 -19.78
CA GLU A 33 6.97 -6.87 -19.33
C GLU A 33 6.60 -7.08 -17.83
N LEU A 34 6.88 -6.09 -17.00
CA LEU A 34 6.53 -6.13 -15.58
C LEU A 34 5.00 -6.14 -15.37
N VAL A 35 4.26 -5.31 -16.11
CA VAL A 35 2.79 -5.25 -16.08
C VAL A 35 2.19 -6.58 -16.58
N GLU A 36 2.64 -7.09 -17.72
CA GLU A 36 2.18 -8.38 -18.25
C GLU A 36 2.48 -9.53 -17.27
N THR A 37 3.64 -9.50 -16.63
CA THR A 37 4.00 -10.46 -15.59
C THR A 37 3.05 -10.40 -14.42
N ALA A 38 2.74 -9.20 -13.90
CA ALA A 38 1.78 -9.01 -12.81
C ALA A 38 0.41 -9.62 -13.17
N LEU A 39 -0.12 -9.24 -14.32
CA LEU A 39 -1.42 -9.77 -14.80
C LEU A 39 -1.40 -11.29 -14.99
N SER A 40 -0.29 -11.86 -15.51
CA SER A 40 -0.16 -13.30 -15.72
C SER A 40 -0.20 -14.13 -14.44
N VAL A 41 0.20 -13.55 -13.30
CA VAL A 41 0.14 -14.20 -11.98
C VAL A 41 -1.10 -13.79 -11.17
N GLY A 42 -2.02 -13.06 -11.78
CA GLY A 42 -3.30 -12.66 -11.20
C GLY A 42 -3.24 -11.38 -10.37
N ILE A 43 -2.15 -10.59 -10.46
CA ILE A 43 -2.09 -9.25 -9.85
C ILE A 43 -2.80 -8.28 -10.79
N ASN A 44 -3.87 -7.64 -10.31
CA ASN A 44 -4.64 -6.67 -11.08
C ASN A 44 -4.68 -5.26 -10.47
N ALA A 45 -4.00 -5.04 -9.34
CA ALA A 45 -3.91 -3.75 -8.64
C ALA A 45 -2.49 -3.15 -8.77
N PHE A 46 -2.41 -1.87 -9.13
CA PHE A 46 -1.18 -1.13 -9.43
C PHE A 46 -1.16 0.19 -8.65
N ASP A 47 -0.05 0.44 -7.92
CA ASP A 47 0.08 1.57 -7.01
C ASP A 47 1.17 2.54 -7.45
N LEU A 48 0.77 3.80 -7.68
CA LEU A 48 1.62 4.93 -8.07
C LEU A 48 1.51 6.08 -7.06
N ALA A 49 2.17 7.18 -7.36
CA ALA A 49 1.98 8.50 -6.78
C ALA A 49 2.57 9.58 -7.69
N ASP A 50 2.01 10.78 -7.64
CA ASP A 50 2.41 11.93 -8.45
C ASP A 50 3.88 12.32 -8.26
N ILE A 51 4.44 12.07 -7.06
CA ILE A 51 5.84 12.37 -6.74
C ILE A 51 6.84 11.28 -7.16
N TYR A 52 6.40 10.07 -7.53
CA TYR A 52 7.31 8.98 -7.86
C TYR A 52 8.10 9.29 -9.14
N GLY A 53 9.42 9.40 -8.99
CA GLY A 53 10.28 9.90 -10.07
C GLY A 53 9.84 11.28 -10.59
N ARG A 54 9.24 12.14 -9.74
CA ARG A 54 8.66 13.44 -10.14
C ARG A 54 7.66 13.32 -11.30
N GLY A 55 6.79 12.31 -11.24
CA GLY A 55 5.80 11.99 -12.28
C GLY A 55 6.29 11.02 -13.35
N ARG A 56 7.60 10.74 -13.42
CA ARG A 56 8.17 9.85 -14.44
C ARG A 56 7.59 8.43 -14.39
N CYS A 57 7.30 7.91 -13.21
CA CYS A 57 6.69 6.58 -13.07
C CYS A 57 5.30 6.52 -13.73
N GLU A 58 4.50 7.55 -13.56
CA GLU A 58 3.19 7.65 -14.22
C GLU A 58 3.32 7.83 -15.74
N GLU A 59 4.27 8.64 -16.21
CA GLU A 59 4.56 8.79 -17.65
C GLU A 59 4.94 7.46 -18.31
N LEU A 60 5.79 6.67 -17.66
CA LEU A 60 6.21 5.37 -18.20
C LEU A 60 5.05 4.39 -18.31
N LEU A 61 4.22 4.27 -17.27
CA LEU A 61 3.01 3.47 -17.34
C LEU A 61 2.06 4.02 -18.41
N GLY A 62 1.90 5.34 -18.50
CA GLY A 62 1.07 5.98 -19.53
C GLY A 62 1.54 5.69 -20.95
N LEU A 63 2.86 5.55 -21.19
CA LEU A 63 3.39 5.12 -22.49
C LEU A 63 3.08 3.65 -22.77
N VAL A 64 3.15 2.77 -21.76
CA VAL A 64 2.71 1.37 -21.89
C VAL A 64 1.24 1.29 -22.26
N LEU A 65 0.36 2.00 -21.54
CA LEU A 65 -1.08 1.99 -21.77
C LEU A 65 -1.45 2.59 -23.14
N LYS A 66 -0.70 3.62 -23.60
CA LYS A 66 -0.88 4.14 -24.97
C LYS A 66 -0.57 3.10 -26.04
N ASN A 67 0.48 2.30 -25.83
CA ASN A 67 0.89 1.24 -26.77
C ASN A 67 0.02 -0.02 -26.65
N ARG A 68 -0.51 -0.29 -25.45
CA ARG A 68 -1.30 -1.47 -25.11
C ARG A 68 -2.57 -1.08 -24.37
N PRO A 69 -3.54 -0.45 -25.05
CA PRO A 69 -4.80 -0.02 -24.44
C PRO A 69 -5.64 -1.19 -23.89
N ASP A 70 -5.44 -2.41 -24.40
CA ASP A 70 -6.05 -3.63 -23.93
C ASP A 70 -5.70 -3.99 -22.46
N LEU A 71 -4.63 -3.40 -21.92
CA LEU A 71 -4.21 -3.64 -20.53
C LEU A 71 -5.05 -2.81 -19.55
N ARG A 72 -5.51 -1.60 -19.92
CA ARG A 72 -6.21 -0.70 -18.99
C ARG A 72 -7.42 -1.35 -18.29
N GLU A 73 -8.22 -2.08 -19.01
CA GLU A 73 -9.43 -2.73 -18.48
C GLU A 73 -9.12 -3.87 -17.48
N LYS A 74 -7.90 -4.42 -17.54
CA LYS A 74 -7.44 -5.48 -16.65
C LYS A 74 -6.79 -4.95 -15.37
N MET A 75 -6.60 -3.63 -15.28
CA MET A 75 -5.85 -2.98 -14.22
C MET A 75 -6.76 -2.10 -13.37
N TRP A 76 -6.61 -2.22 -12.06
CA TRP A 76 -7.07 -1.22 -11.11
C TRP A 76 -5.89 -0.32 -10.77
N ILE A 77 -6.00 0.96 -11.13
CA ILE A 77 -4.90 1.93 -11.02
C ILE A 77 -5.20 2.89 -9.89
N GLN A 78 -4.33 2.86 -8.87
CA GLN A 78 -4.31 3.76 -7.74
C GLN A 78 -3.15 4.74 -7.89
N SER A 79 -3.39 6.03 -7.64
CA SER A 79 -2.32 7.00 -7.45
C SER A 79 -2.56 7.85 -6.20
N LYS A 80 -1.62 8.73 -5.87
CA LYS A 80 -1.64 9.51 -4.64
C LYS A 80 -1.23 10.95 -4.94
N CYS A 81 -1.74 11.89 -4.12
CA CYS A 81 -1.33 13.30 -4.15
C CYS A 81 -1.20 13.86 -2.73
N GLY A 82 -0.74 15.09 -2.60
CA GLY A 82 -0.69 15.82 -1.33
C GLY A 82 0.71 16.06 -0.79
N ILE A 83 1.77 15.54 -1.44
CA ILE A 83 3.15 15.89 -1.11
C ILE A 83 3.66 16.87 -2.18
N ARG A 84 4.08 18.05 -1.73
CA ARG A 84 4.73 19.04 -2.59
C ARG A 84 6.23 19.04 -2.38
N ILE A 85 6.99 18.99 -3.48
CA ILE A 85 8.45 19.05 -3.48
C ILE A 85 8.87 20.30 -4.26
N GLU A 86 9.16 21.35 -3.53
CA GLU A 86 9.65 22.64 -4.05
C GLU A 86 11.05 22.91 -3.47
N GLU A 87 11.29 24.08 -2.88
CA GLU A 87 12.53 24.37 -2.13
C GLU A 87 12.68 23.45 -0.90
N PHE A 88 11.55 23.06 -0.30
CA PHE A 88 11.46 22.04 0.74
C PHE A 88 10.19 21.20 0.54
N THR A 89 10.10 20.08 1.23
CA THR A 89 8.93 19.20 1.16
C THR A 89 7.88 19.65 2.18
N TYR A 90 6.62 19.82 1.73
CA TYR A 90 5.47 20.08 2.59
C TYR A 90 4.22 19.37 2.06
N PHE A 91 3.12 19.44 2.81
CA PHE A 91 1.88 18.77 2.47
C PHE A 91 0.80 19.81 2.14
N ASP A 92 -0.09 19.45 1.19
CA ASP A 92 -1.13 20.34 0.73
C ASP A 92 -2.37 19.52 0.32
N PHE A 93 -3.43 19.64 1.13
CA PHE A 93 -4.73 19.04 0.85
C PHE A 93 -5.80 20.08 0.51
N SER A 94 -5.38 21.26 0.04
CA SER A 94 -6.32 22.23 -0.49
C SER A 94 -7.06 21.65 -1.70
N LYS A 95 -8.32 22.08 -1.87
CA LYS A 95 -9.17 21.64 -2.98
C LYS A 95 -8.49 21.78 -4.33
N ASP A 96 -7.95 22.98 -4.62
CA ASP A 96 -7.36 23.27 -5.91
C ASP A 96 -6.12 22.41 -6.19
N TYR A 97 -5.31 22.17 -5.15
CA TYR A 97 -4.14 21.31 -5.30
C TYR A 97 -4.52 19.86 -5.60
N ILE A 98 -5.50 19.30 -4.89
CA ILE A 98 -5.98 17.93 -5.14
C ILE A 98 -6.50 17.79 -6.57
N ILE A 99 -7.34 18.73 -7.04
CA ILE A 99 -7.92 18.69 -8.40
C ILE A 99 -6.82 18.79 -9.45
N ASN A 100 -5.90 19.74 -9.32
CA ASN A 100 -4.80 19.95 -10.27
C ASN A 100 -3.85 18.73 -10.29
N SER A 101 -3.60 18.13 -9.14
CA SER A 101 -2.78 16.91 -9.05
C SER A 101 -3.43 15.76 -9.81
N VAL A 102 -4.73 15.53 -9.65
CA VAL A 102 -5.45 14.48 -10.39
C VAL A 102 -5.41 14.74 -11.89
N ASP A 103 -5.63 15.96 -12.35
CA ASP A 103 -5.56 16.31 -13.77
C ASP A 103 -4.15 16.02 -14.33
N GLY A 104 -3.11 16.35 -13.59
CA GLY A 104 -1.74 16.03 -13.94
C GLY A 104 -1.46 14.51 -13.98
N ILE A 105 -1.96 13.76 -13.01
CA ILE A 105 -1.85 12.29 -12.95
C ILE A 105 -2.50 11.66 -14.20
N LEU A 106 -3.74 12.02 -14.49
CA LEU A 106 -4.49 11.50 -15.65
C LEU A 106 -3.77 11.80 -16.96
N GLN A 107 -3.22 13.02 -17.11
CA GLN A 107 -2.44 13.41 -18.28
C GLN A 107 -1.18 12.56 -18.45
N ARG A 108 -0.41 12.31 -17.37
CA ARG A 108 0.81 11.49 -17.40
C ARG A 108 0.50 10.03 -17.69
N LEU A 109 -0.52 9.48 -17.04
CA LEU A 109 -0.99 8.11 -17.24
C LEU A 109 -1.72 7.90 -18.59
N LYS A 110 -2.15 8.98 -19.28
CA LYS A 110 -2.92 8.93 -20.53
C LYS A 110 -4.21 8.11 -20.40
N ILE A 111 -4.89 8.27 -19.29
CA ILE A 111 -6.17 7.63 -18.97
C ILE A 111 -7.21 8.71 -18.62
N ASP A 112 -8.47 8.36 -18.70
CA ASP A 112 -9.61 9.25 -18.40
C ASP A 112 -10.02 9.25 -16.92
N HIS A 113 -9.67 8.19 -16.17
CA HIS A 113 -9.99 8.08 -14.75
C HIS A 113 -8.98 7.22 -13.97
N LEU A 114 -8.86 7.53 -12.69
CA LEU A 114 -8.24 6.66 -11.66
C LEU A 114 -9.31 5.76 -11.07
N ASP A 115 -8.92 4.52 -10.76
CA ASP A 115 -9.77 3.64 -9.95
C ASP A 115 -9.75 4.07 -8.47
N SER A 116 -8.61 4.56 -7.96
CA SER A 116 -8.52 5.11 -6.61
C SER A 116 -7.50 6.25 -6.49
N LEU A 117 -7.83 7.23 -5.64
CA LEU A 117 -6.94 8.32 -5.22
C LEU A 117 -6.69 8.27 -3.72
N LEU A 118 -5.43 8.29 -3.28
CA LEU A 118 -5.08 8.39 -1.87
C LEU A 118 -4.49 9.77 -1.53
N LEU A 119 -4.85 10.30 -0.36
CA LEU A 119 -4.11 11.38 0.28
C LEU A 119 -2.81 10.81 0.87
N HIS A 120 -1.64 11.23 0.34
CA HIS A 120 -0.38 10.48 0.46
C HIS A 120 0.26 10.52 1.87
N ARG A 121 0.14 11.64 2.57
CA ARG A 121 0.65 11.84 3.94
C ARG A 121 -0.31 12.72 4.74
N PRO A 122 -0.31 12.62 6.08
CA PRO A 122 -1.08 13.55 6.89
C PRO A 122 -0.67 15.01 6.62
N ASP A 123 -1.64 15.87 6.39
CA ASP A 123 -1.46 17.32 6.34
C ASP A 123 -2.00 17.94 7.63
N ALA A 124 -1.13 18.61 8.39
CA ALA A 124 -1.52 19.26 9.64
C ALA A 124 -2.45 20.47 9.43
N LEU A 125 -2.47 21.03 8.21
CA LEU A 125 -3.31 22.17 7.84
C LEU A 125 -4.55 21.75 7.04
N MET A 126 -4.86 20.46 7.02
CA MET A 126 -6.00 19.91 6.30
C MET A 126 -7.33 20.51 6.79
N GLU A 127 -8.11 21.03 5.87
CA GLU A 127 -9.50 21.43 6.06
C GLU A 127 -10.40 20.40 5.39
N ALA A 128 -11.17 19.65 6.20
CA ALA A 128 -11.92 18.47 5.74
C ALA A 128 -13.00 18.83 4.68
N ASP A 129 -13.59 20.01 4.77
CA ASP A 129 -14.57 20.53 3.80
C ASP A 129 -13.93 20.78 2.42
N GLN A 130 -12.71 21.30 2.35
CA GLN A 130 -11.99 21.46 1.07
C GLN A 130 -11.68 20.11 0.41
N VAL A 131 -11.25 19.12 1.21
CA VAL A 131 -11.05 17.74 0.72
C VAL A 131 -12.37 17.17 0.20
N ALA A 132 -13.46 17.35 0.95
CA ALA A 132 -14.79 16.86 0.56
C ALA A 132 -15.27 17.49 -0.77
N GLU A 133 -15.07 18.80 -0.94
CA GLU A 133 -15.41 19.46 -2.22
C GLU A 133 -14.57 18.94 -3.39
N ALA A 134 -13.27 18.69 -3.18
CA ALA A 134 -12.41 18.12 -4.22
C ALA A 134 -12.86 16.71 -4.59
N PHE A 135 -13.12 15.84 -3.61
CA PHE A 135 -13.55 14.46 -3.84
C PHE A 135 -14.92 14.41 -4.52
N ASP A 136 -15.88 15.21 -4.05
CA ASP A 136 -17.21 15.34 -4.70
C ASP A 136 -17.11 15.75 -6.16
N LEU A 137 -16.25 16.71 -6.48
CA LEU A 137 -16.07 17.19 -7.86
C LEU A 137 -15.43 16.09 -8.73
N LEU A 138 -14.35 15.48 -8.28
CA LEU A 138 -13.62 14.45 -9.00
C LEU A 138 -14.49 13.20 -9.25
N TYR A 139 -15.28 12.80 -8.25
CA TYR A 139 -16.25 11.72 -8.38
C TYR A 139 -17.34 12.02 -9.40
N LYS A 140 -17.97 13.21 -9.30
CA LYS A 140 -19.02 13.65 -10.24
C LYS A 140 -18.54 13.78 -11.68
N GLN A 141 -17.28 14.15 -11.87
CA GLN A 141 -16.65 14.20 -13.19
C GLN A 141 -16.23 12.82 -13.72
N GLY A 142 -16.35 11.76 -12.91
CA GLY A 142 -15.91 10.42 -13.27
C GLY A 142 -14.39 10.25 -13.33
N LYS A 143 -13.61 11.23 -12.80
CA LYS A 143 -12.15 11.20 -12.83
C LYS A 143 -11.54 10.28 -11.77
N VAL A 144 -12.25 10.05 -10.65
CA VAL A 144 -11.84 9.16 -9.57
C VAL A 144 -13.06 8.37 -9.10
N ARG A 145 -12.92 7.06 -8.94
CA ARG A 145 -13.99 6.17 -8.48
C ARG A 145 -14.01 5.98 -6.97
N ASP A 146 -12.87 5.61 -6.40
CA ASP A 146 -12.70 5.35 -4.99
C ASP A 146 -11.66 6.27 -4.36
N PHE A 147 -11.80 6.52 -3.06
CA PHE A 147 -10.91 7.41 -2.32
C PHE A 147 -10.34 6.69 -1.10
N GLY A 148 -9.17 7.14 -0.66
CA GLY A 148 -8.53 6.62 0.53
C GLY A 148 -7.44 7.55 1.04
N VAL A 149 -6.68 7.04 1.97
CA VAL A 149 -5.62 7.78 2.65
C VAL A 149 -4.35 6.93 2.77
N SER A 150 -3.26 7.57 3.17
CA SER A 150 -2.02 6.87 3.52
C SER A 150 -1.45 7.45 4.80
N ASN A 151 -1.05 6.59 5.73
CA ASN A 151 -0.47 6.93 7.03
C ASN A 151 -1.35 7.86 7.90
N GLN A 152 -2.65 7.81 7.72
CA GLN A 152 -3.60 8.52 8.57
C GLN A 152 -3.92 7.68 9.81
N ASN A 153 -4.05 8.36 10.95
CA ASN A 153 -4.56 7.73 12.16
C ASN A 153 -6.10 7.71 12.18
N SER A 154 -6.68 7.00 13.14
CA SER A 154 -8.13 6.83 13.26
C SER A 154 -8.87 8.15 13.41
N MET A 155 -8.35 9.09 14.20
CA MET A 155 -9.00 10.38 14.43
C MET A 155 -8.91 11.31 13.22
N MET A 156 -7.83 11.25 12.44
CA MET A 156 -7.73 11.98 11.18
C MET A 156 -8.72 11.45 10.14
N MET A 157 -8.92 10.13 10.10
CA MET A 157 -9.96 9.53 9.24
C MET A 157 -11.36 9.94 9.69
N GLU A 158 -11.65 9.99 11.00
CA GLU A 158 -12.94 10.49 11.50
C GLU A 158 -13.14 11.98 11.19
N LEU A 159 -12.08 12.79 11.29
CA LEU A 159 -12.14 14.20 10.92
C LEU A 159 -12.51 14.38 9.43
N LEU A 160 -11.88 13.61 8.54
CA LEU A 160 -12.23 13.62 7.12
C LEU A 160 -13.68 13.18 6.87
N LYS A 161 -14.12 12.09 7.51
CA LYS A 161 -15.47 11.53 7.36
C LYS A 161 -16.58 12.46 7.85
N LYS A 162 -16.26 13.51 8.60
CA LYS A 162 -17.23 14.53 9.00
C LYS A 162 -17.86 15.22 7.78
N ASP A 163 -17.06 15.51 6.75
CA ASP A 163 -17.46 16.28 5.57
C ASP A 163 -17.39 15.44 4.27
N VAL A 164 -16.43 14.51 4.17
CA VAL A 164 -16.26 13.59 3.03
C VAL A 164 -17.36 12.52 3.03
N LYS A 165 -18.13 12.46 1.95
CA LYS A 165 -19.25 11.52 1.78
C LYS A 165 -18.83 10.17 1.21
N GLN A 166 -17.77 10.17 0.42
CA GLN A 166 -17.21 8.97 -0.21
C GLN A 166 -16.58 8.08 0.87
N PRO A 167 -16.76 6.77 0.83
CA PRO A 167 -16.05 5.86 1.71
C PRO A 167 -14.53 6.02 1.55
N LEU A 168 -13.80 6.06 2.66
CA LEU A 168 -12.35 5.93 2.65
C LEU A 168 -12.02 4.44 2.54
N ALA A 169 -11.88 3.95 1.31
CA ALA A 169 -11.78 2.52 1.02
C ALA A 169 -10.42 1.91 1.43
N VAL A 170 -9.37 2.73 1.49
CA VAL A 170 -7.99 2.30 1.73
C VAL A 170 -7.32 3.21 2.76
N ASN A 171 -6.53 2.61 3.67
CA ASN A 171 -5.46 3.30 4.38
C ASN A 171 -4.14 2.58 4.14
N GLN A 172 -3.22 3.20 3.40
CA GLN A 172 -1.93 2.61 3.06
C GLN A 172 -0.91 2.90 4.18
N LEU A 173 -0.53 1.88 4.95
CA LEU A 173 0.30 1.97 6.16
C LEU A 173 1.63 1.23 5.99
N GLN A 174 2.70 1.73 6.61
CA GLN A 174 3.94 0.96 6.69
C GLN A 174 3.75 -0.24 7.62
N LEU A 175 4.03 -1.43 7.11
CA LEU A 175 3.98 -2.66 7.88
C LEU A 175 4.94 -3.71 7.29
N SER A 176 5.72 -4.33 8.16
CA SER A 176 6.50 -5.52 7.83
C SER A 176 6.70 -6.36 9.10
N ALA A 177 7.19 -7.59 8.96
CA ALA A 177 7.54 -8.41 10.12
C ALA A 177 8.60 -7.76 11.05
N ALA A 178 9.45 -6.88 10.49
CA ALA A 178 10.46 -6.12 11.23
C ALA A 178 10.07 -4.65 11.49
N PHE A 179 8.81 -4.27 11.26
CA PHE A 179 8.27 -2.94 11.52
C PHE A 179 6.78 -3.01 11.84
N THR A 180 6.43 -3.07 13.13
CA THR A 180 5.12 -3.42 13.65
C THR A 180 4.41 -2.36 14.51
N PRO A 181 4.71 -1.04 14.45
CA PRO A 181 4.13 -0.05 15.38
C PRO A 181 2.60 -0.05 15.41
N GLY A 182 1.94 -0.44 14.32
CA GLY A 182 0.48 -0.50 14.25
C GLY A 182 -0.15 -1.57 15.17
N PHE A 183 0.61 -2.59 15.59
CA PHE A 183 0.14 -3.63 16.51
C PHE A 183 0.49 -3.32 17.98
N GLU A 184 1.56 -2.56 18.22
CA GLU A 184 2.16 -2.40 19.56
C GLU A 184 1.17 -1.82 20.56
N SER A 185 0.37 -0.84 20.15
CA SER A 185 -0.66 -0.23 20.99
C SER A 185 -1.73 -1.23 21.45
N GLY A 186 -2.02 -2.25 20.66
CA GLY A 186 -2.98 -3.31 21.00
C GLY A 186 -2.38 -4.42 21.87
N PHE A 187 -1.10 -4.74 21.69
CA PHE A 187 -0.45 -5.80 22.47
C PHE A 187 0.00 -5.36 23.86
N HIS A 188 0.39 -4.10 24.01
CA HIS A 188 0.96 -3.56 25.24
C HIS A 188 -0.02 -2.68 26.02
N VAL A 189 -1.32 -2.98 25.95
CA VAL A 189 -2.35 -2.25 26.71
C VAL A 189 -2.11 -2.41 28.21
N ASN A 190 -2.10 -1.27 28.94
CA ASN A 190 -1.89 -1.22 30.39
C ASN A 190 -0.52 -1.78 30.85
N MET A 191 0.52 -1.65 30.03
CA MET A 191 1.89 -2.03 30.34
C MET A 191 2.81 -0.79 30.44
N GLU A 192 3.95 -0.92 31.14
CA GLU A 192 4.90 0.19 31.36
C GLU A 192 6.22 0.04 30.58
N ASP A 193 6.30 -0.89 29.62
CA ASP A 193 7.49 -1.06 28.79
C ASP A 193 7.59 0.00 27.66
N SER A 194 8.73 0.05 26.99
CA SER A 194 8.97 1.02 25.93
C SER A 194 8.08 0.86 24.71
N GLN A 195 7.50 -0.31 24.50
CA GLN A 195 6.57 -0.63 23.43
C GLN A 195 5.13 -0.24 23.81
N ALA A 196 4.83 -0.17 25.11
CA ALA A 196 3.56 0.29 25.67
C ALA A 196 3.38 1.81 25.62
N ALA A 197 4.41 2.58 25.19
CA ALA A 197 4.26 4.02 25.06
C ALA A 197 3.05 4.33 24.18
N MET A 198 2.03 4.95 24.77
CA MET A 198 0.79 5.34 24.13
C MET A 198 1.09 6.15 22.87
N ARG A 199 0.97 5.47 21.76
CA ARG A 199 0.94 6.06 20.43
C ARG A 199 -0.48 5.98 19.97
N ASP A 200 -0.83 6.64 18.89
CA ASP A 200 -2.18 6.50 18.36
C ASP A 200 -2.50 5.02 18.20
N GLY A 201 -3.35 4.55 19.10
CA GLY A 201 -3.78 3.18 19.14
C GLY A 201 -4.92 2.92 18.16
N SER A 202 -5.15 1.63 17.89
CA SER A 202 -6.35 1.15 17.24
C SER A 202 -6.50 1.44 15.74
N ILE A 203 -5.48 1.88 15.01
CA ILE A 203 -5.64 2.11 13.57
C ILE A 203 -5.98 0.81 12.81
N PHE A 204 -5.42 -0.34 13.20
CA PHE A 204 -5.71 -1.63 12.61
C PHE A 204 -7.13 -2.10 12.96
N GLU A 205 -7.54 -1.93 14.22
CA GLU A 205 -8.88 -2.23 14.70
C GLU A 205 -9.91 -1.30 14.04
N TYR A 206 -9.58 -0.02 13.91
CA TYR A 206 -10.40 0.95 13.21
C TYR A 206 -10.65 0.56 11.75
N CYS A 207 -9.60 0.26 11.00
CA CYS A 207 -9.72 -0.16 9.61
C CYS A 207 -10.56 -1.44 9.47
N LYS A 208 -10.35 -2.40 10.38
CA LYS A 208 -11.15 -3.64 10.41
C LYS A 208 -12.63 -3.38 10.74
N LEU A 209 -12.92 -2.48 11.69
CA LEU A 209 -14.29 -2.15 12.11
C LEU A 209 -15.07 -1.44 10.99
N HIS A 210 -14.40 -0.60 10.21
CA HIS A 210 -15.00 0.20 9.15
C HIS A 210 -14.78 -0.36 7.73
N ASP A 211 -14.35 -1.62 7.61
CA ASP A 211 -14.09 -2.29 6.33
C ASP A 211 -13.08 -1.57 5.41
N VAL A 212 -12.20 -0.74 5.99
CA VAL A 212 -11.12 -0.06 5.27
C VAL A 212 -10.01 -1.05 4.95
N VAL A 213 -9.60 -1.14 3.69
CA VAL A 213 -8.48 -2.00 3.29
C VAL A 213 -7.17 -1.41 3.78
N ILE A 214 -6.35 -2.24 4.44
CA ILE A 214 -5.00 -1.90 4.85
C ILE A 214 -4.03 -2.33 3.75
N GLN A 215 -3.43 -1.36 3.07
CA GLN A 215 -2.36 -1.61 2.11
C GLN A 215 -1.00 -1.45 2.78
N ALA A 216 -0.32 -2.57 3.04
CA ALA A 216 1.01 -2.57 3.64
C ALA A 216 2.07 -2.18 2.60
N TRP A 217 2.81 -1.09 2.85
CA TRP A 217 3.94 -0.69 2.01
C TRP A 217 5.27 -0.97 2.69
N SER A 218 6.38 -0.98 1.93
CA SER A 218 7.72 -1.36 2.43
C SER A 218 7.76 -2.73 3.11
N VAL A 219 7.04 -3.68 2.57
CA VAL A 219 6.74 -5.01 3.13
C VAL A 219 7.95 -5.87 3.52
N LEU A 220 9.14 -5.52 3.02
CA LEU A 220 10.41 -6.19 3.33
C LEU A 220 11.42 -5.29 4.04
N GLN A 221 11.04 -4.04 4.43
CA GLN A 221 11.94 -3.09 5.07
C GLN A 221 11.74 -3.07 6.60
N PHE A 222 12.82 -2.76 7.33
CA PHE A 222 12.80 -2.64 8.78
C PHE A 222 12.67 -1.19 9.30
N GLY A 223 12.11 -0.32 8.50
CA GLY A 223 11.85 1.09 8.80
C GLY A 223 11.88 1.93 7.54
N TYR A 224 11.64 3.24 7.68
CA TYR A 224 11.57 4.16 6.56
C TYR A 224 12.92 4.22 5.81
N PHE A 225 13.00 3.56 4.66
CA PHE A 225 14.21 3.42 3.81
C PHE A 225 15.47 2.93 4.53
N LYS A 226 15.35 2.17 5.63
CA LYS A 226 16.49 1.64 6.39
C LYS A 226 17.10 0.38 5.79
N GLY A 227 16.45 -0.24 4.82
CA GLY A 227 16.92 -1.43 4.14
C GLY A 227 16.01 -2.65 4.31
N ASN A 228 16.37 -3.73 3.62
CA ASN A 228 15.66 -5.00 3.66
C ASN A 228 16.14 -5.84 4.87
N PHE A 229 15.20 -6.48 5.59
CA PHE A 229 15.54 -7.39 6.68
C PHE A 229 15.77 -8.83 6.20
N VAL A 230 15.20 -9.24 5.06
CA VAL A 230 15.39 -10.59 4.51
C VAL A 230 16.84 -10.75 4.04
N GLY A 231 17.53 -11.75 4.57
CA GLY A 231 18.95 -11.99 4.31
C GLY A 231 19.92 -11.02 5.01
N ASN A 232 19.45 -10.17 5.91
CA ASN A 232 20.28 -9.20 6.63
C ASN A 232 20.72 -9.77 7.98
N GLU A 233 22.02 -9.74 8.23
CA GLU A 233 22.64 -10.29 9.45
C GLU A 233 22.11 -9.69 10.76
N LYS A 234 21.61 -8.44 10.72
CA LYS A 234 20.98 -7.80 11.88
C LYS A 234 19.70 -8.51 12.35
N PHE A 235 19.09 -9.31 11.49
CA PHE A 235 17.83 -10.02 11.75
C PHE A 235 18.01 -11.53 11.67
N GLN A 236 19.12 -12.05 12.21
CA GLN A 236 19.49 -13.45 12.11
C GLN A 236 18.38 -14.39 12.61
N ALA A 237 17.81 -14.14 13.80
CA ALA A 237 16.74 -14.95 14.36
C ALA A 237 15.50 -14.96 13.45
N LEU A 238 15.08 -13.78 12.95
CA LEU A 238 13.96 -13.67 12.01
C LEU A 238 14.24 -14.44 10.72
N ASN A 239 15.44 -14.27 10.13
CA ASN A 239 15.79 -14.95 8.88
C ASN A 239 15.82 -16.48 9.04
N GLN A 240 16.29 -17.01 10.16
CA GLN A 240 16.24 -18.47 10.44
C GLN A 240 14.80 -19.01 10.41
N VAL A 241 13.85 -18.28 11.00
CA VAL A 241 12.42 -18.66 10.96
C VAL A 241 11.87 -18.55 9.54
N LEU A 242 12.18 -17.46 8.83
CA LEU A 242 11.72 -17.27 7.45
C LEU A 242 12.26 -18.37 6.51
N ASP A 243 13.55 -18.72 6.62
CA ASP A 243 14.19 -19.77 5.80
C ASP A 243 13.56 -21.15 6.07
N ARG A 244 13.34 -21.50 7.34
CA ARG A 244 12.70 -22.75 7.73
C ARG A 244 11.27 -22.85 7.19
N LEU A 245 10.49 -21.77 7.30
CA LEU A 245 9.12 -21.75 6.78
C LEU A 245 9.11 -21.73 5.25
N ALA A 246 10.05 -21.02 4.61
CA ALA A 246 10.22 -21.03 3.16
C ALA A 246 10.46 -22.45 2.63
N PHE A 247 11.34 -23.21 3.29
CA PHE A 247 11.57 -24.62 2.99
C PHE A 247 10.29 -25.46 3.18
N LYS A 248 9.57 -25.27 4.29
CA LYS A 248 8.32 -25.99 4.57
C LYS A 248 7.24 -25.78 3.50
N TYR A 249 7.07 -24.54 3.02
CA TYR A 249 6.04 -24.17 2.06
C TYR A 249 6.51 -24.23 0.60
N GLY A 250 7.80 -24.52 0.33
CA GLY A 250 8.37 -24.56 -1.02
C GLY A 250 8.40 -23.20 -1.72
N VAL A 251 8.62 -22.12 -0.96
CA VAL A 251 8.62 -20.73 -1.42
C VAL A 251 9.87 -19.98 -0.99
N THR A 252 10.00 -18.69 -1.33
CA THR A 252 11.12 -17.85 -0.86
C THR A 252 10.87 -17.25 0.51
N PRO A 253 11.92 -16.87 1.28
CA PRO A 253 11.77 -16.16 2.56
C PRO A 253 10.98 -14.84 2.43
N SER A 254 11.15 -14.12 1.33
CA SER A 254 10.36 -12.92 1.01
C SER A 254 8.88 -13.24 0.86
N THR A 255 8.53 -14.36 0.27
CA THR A 255 7.15 -14.85 0.15
C THR A 255 6.53 -15.12 1.52
N ILE A 256 7.28 -15.73 2.44
CA ILE A 256 6.82 -15.94 3.83
C ILE A 256 6.59 -14.61 4.54
N ALA A 257 7.53 -13.66 4.40
CA ALA A 257 7.39 -12.33 5.03
C ALA A 257 6.14 -11.58 4.54
N ILE A 258 5.79 -11.70 3.27
CA ILE A 258 4.56 -11.11 2.71
C ILE A 258 3.32 -11.88 3.18
N SER A 259 3.36 -13.23 3.21
CA SER A 259 2.26 -14.04 3.72
C SER A 259 1.97 -13.75 5.20
N TRP A 260 2.97 -13.34 5.98
CA TRP A 260 2.79 -12.91 7.36
C TRP A 260 1.87 -11.67 7.45
N ILE A 261 2.04 -10.69 6.55
CA ILE A 261 1.17 -9.51 6.46
C ILE A 261 -0.26 -9.92 6.09
N LEU A 262 -0.40 -10.74 5.04
CA LEU A 262 -1.70 -11.17 4.54
C LEU A 262 -2.46 -12.10 5.51
N ARG A 263 -1.78 -12.62 6.55
CA ARG A 263 -2.39 -13.47 7.57
C ARG A 263 -3.19 -12.70 8.60
N TYR A 264 -2.97 -11.39 8.74
CA TYR A 264 -3.73 -10.56 9.68
C TYR A 264 -5.23 -10.59 9.32
N PRO A 265 -6.14 -10.73 10.33
CA PRO A 265 -7.57 -10.93 10.07
C PRO A 265 -8.31 -9.61 9.78
N ALA A 266 -7.89 -8.92 8.71
CA ALA A 266 -8.53 -7.75 8.12
C ALA A 266 -8.45 -7.85 6.59
N LYS A 267 -9.03 -6.89 5.86
CA LYS A 267 -8.82 -6.75 4.42
C LYS A 267 -7.41 -6.21 4.18
N MET A 268 -6.47 -7.11 3.87
CA MET A 268 -5.05 -6.79 3.72
C MET A 268 -4.62 -6.85 2.27
N GLN A 269 -3.79 -5.89 1.86
CA GLN A 269 -3.01 -5.95 0.63
C GLN A 269 -1.53 -5.68 0.91
N ALA A 270 -0.64 -6.33 0.18
CA ALA A 270 0.80 -6.10 0.25
C ALA A 270 1.28 -5.39 -1.03
N VAL A 271 1.79 -4.17 -0.89
CA VAL A 271 2.36 -3.37 -1.98
C VAL A 271 3.81 -3.79 -2.17
N VAL A 272 4.07 -4.56 -3.21
CA VAL A 272 5.42 -5.07 -3.52
C VAL A 272 6.09 -4.18 -4.56
N GLY A 273 7.26 -3.66 -4.23
CA GLY A 273 8.01 -2.71 -5.04
C GLY A 273 9.13 -3.34 -5.87
N THR A 274 9.02 -4.61 -6.24
CA THR A 274 10.01 -5.27 -7.10
C THR A 274 9.81 -4.87 -8.57
N THR A 275 10.93 -4.64 -9.24
CA THR A 275 10.97 -4.42 -10.71
C THR A 275 11.49 -5.64 -11.47
N ASN A 276 11.73 -6.75 -10.77
CA ASN A 276 12.20 -8.00 -11.35
C ASN A 276 11.01 -8.96 -11.55
N PRO A 277 10.66 -9.34 -12.79
CA PRO A 277 9.54 -10.25 -13.07
C PRO A 277 9.65 -11.60 -12.36
N LYS A 278 10.86 -12.14 -12.17
CA LYS A 278 11.08 -13.38 -11.44
C LYS A 278 10.68 -13.22 -9.96
N HIS A 279 11.18 -12.18 -9.31
CA HIS A 279 10.81 -11.91 -7.91
C HIS A 279 9.32 -11.63 -7.76
N LEU A 280 8.68 -10.98 -8.73
CA LEU A 280 7.24 -10.76 -8.71
C LEU A 280 6.44 -12.06 -8.74
N ARG A 281 6.85 -13.03 -9.58
CA ARG A 281 6.24 -14.37 -9.61
C ARG A 281 6.45 -15.12 -8.29
N GLU A 282 7.63 -15.00 -7.68
CA GLU A 282 7.94 -15.63 -6.39
C GLU A 282 7.05 -15.09 -5.28
N VAL A 283 7.00 -13.76 -5.11
CA VAL A 283 6.24 -13.13 -4.02
C VAL A 283 4.73 -13.23 -4.21
N SER A 284 4.24 -13.33 -5.44
CA SER A 284 2.81 -13.53 -5.72
C SER A 284 2.26 -14.83 -5.12
N GLN A 285 3.13 -15.81 -4.84
CA GLN A 285 2.75 -17.05 -4.18
C GLN A 285 2.29 -16.86 -2.73
N ALA A 286 2.61 -15.72 -2.10
CA ALA A 286 2.17 -15.40 -0.74
C ALA A 286 0.65 -15.43 -0.58
N ALA A 287 -0.09 -15.16 -1.64
CA ALA A 287 -1.55 -15.19 -1.67
C ALA A 287 -2.14 -16.59 -1.97
N ASN A 288 -1.34 -17.66 -2.03
CA ASN A 288 -1.81 -19.00 -2.34
C ASN A 288 -1.92 -19.91 -1.09
N PHE A 289 -1.37 -19.50 0.04
CA PHE A 289 -1.42 -20.23 1.30
C PHE A 289 -1.62 -19.26 2.47
N SER A 290 -1.78 -19.78 3.67
CA SER A 290 -1.90 -18.97 4.88
C SER A 290 -1.04 -19.59 5.98
N LEU A 291 -0.28 -18.76 6.67
CA LEU A 291 0.47 -19.18 7.85
C LEU A 291 -0.49 -19.58 8.98
N THR A 292 -0.10 -20.56 9.78
CA THR A 292 -0.81 -20.89 11.02
C THR A 292 -0.66 -19.76 12.03
N ARG A 293 -1.54 -19.72 13.04
CA ARG A 293 -1.43 -18.76 14.16
C ARG A 293 -0.07 -18.86 14.86
N LYS A 294 0.43 -20.06 15.09
CA LYS A 294 1.72 -20.30 15.75
C LYS A 294 2.88 -19.74 14.93
N GLU A 295 2.90 -19.97 13.61
CA GLU A 295 3.92 -19.45 12.71
C GLU A 295 3.91 -17.92 12.64
N TRP A 296 2.73 -17.31 12.64
CA TRP A 296 2.60 -15.86 12.66
C TRP A 296 3.25 -15.25 13.91
N TYR A 297 2.96 -15.77 15.09
CA TYR A 297 3.55 -15.32 16.34
C TYR A 297 5.05 -15.67 16.45
N GLU A 298 5.48 -16.78 15.89
CA GLU A 298 6.90 -17.15 15.84
C GLU A 298 7.71 -16.11 15.05
N ILE A 299 7.21 -15.68 13.88
CA ILE A 299 7.83 -14.61 13.09
C ILE A 299 7.84 -13.29 13.86
N TYR A 300 6.74 -12.93 14.52
CA TYR A 300 6.60 -11.71 15.33
C TYR A 300 7.66 -11.66 16.45
N LEU A 301 7.82 -12.74 17.21
CA LEU A 301 8.80 -12.85 18.27
C LEU A 301 10.24 -12.86 17.74
N ALA A 302 10.50 -13.58 16.64
CA ALA A 302 11.82 -13.64 16.03
C ALA A 302 12.29 -12.30 15.45
N ALA A 303 11.36 -11.39 15.15
CA ALA A 303 11.65 -10.02 14.76
C ALA A 303 12.11 -9.11 15.92
N GLY A 304 12.16 -9.64 17.15
CA GLY A 304 12.58 -8.91 18.35
C GLY A 304 11.45 -8.25 19.12
N ASN A 305 10.21 -8.54 18.76
CA ASN A 305 9.03 -8.07 19.49
C ASN A 305 8.77 -8.94 20.70
N ASN A 306 8.12 -8.38 21.72
CA ASN A 306 7.74 -9.09 22.94
C ASN A 306 6.22 -9.33 22.98
N LEU A 307 5.83 -10.36 23.67
CA LEU A 307 4.43 -10.58 24.08
C LEU A 307 4.41 -10.53 25.62
N PRO A 308 3.34 -9.99 26.23
CA PRO A 308 3.16 -9.97 27.66
C PRO A 308 3.06 -11.39 28.26
#